data_732655e9081b332ec1797fcc4b85c8a7
#
_entry.id   732655e9081b332ec1797fcc4b85c8a7
#
_cell.length_a   1.000
_cell.length_b   1.000
_cell.length_c   1.000
_cell.angle_alpha   90.00
_cell.angle_beta   90.00
_cell.angle_gamma   90.00
#
_symmetry.space_group_name_H-M   'P 1'
#
loop_
_entity.id
_entity.type
_entity.pdbx_description
1 polymer ?
#
loop_
_entity_poly.entity_id
_entity_poly.type
_entity_poly.pdbx_seq_one_letter_code
_entity_poly.pdbx_strand_id
1 'polypeptide(L)'
;KNVSYLPAYRSNSEAWDQFRNNGEFTSSLTKNVLTEQSQTSSASALAVKTQLKAGQKKTIRFMLAWYAPELQIDAAALPIGSYWPCGADYNKYYHNYFNSMNSMVSYAVSNRARIARQTTEWQIPVLESSLPDWYKFKLINSGYVIYTNMVLTKGGDVMVNEGAMGGFAGTMDQRLSSHPFYQKFFTQLDRSEMDIFADAMDPEGYILHFIGHYYVGMGTVGGRVPTEKGWMLDNASGWIIQLVKDYEQTGDTDYLKAHLTGLKRAMKFLYSRMPQGSTIPVGPTTYDDFTHPPLYSYYAGVWLTTLKAYEAIGKAIGDESIVKQAQQQFATSQKEALEKLWNGRFFAYGCEPDGSKRLDNVLFTGQLAGQFLSRYCGWGDVYPMDIVK
;
A
#
# COMPACT_ATOMS: atom_id res chain seq x y z
N LYS A 1 0.46 -44.51 17.01
CA LYS A 1 0.41 -43.19 16.38
C LYS A 1 0.83 -42.18 17.43
N ASN A 2 1.86 -41.40 17.12
CA ASN A 2 2.49 -40.50 18.09
C ASN A 2 1.92 -39.08 18.10
N VAL A 3 0.71 -38.88 17.62
CA VAL A 3 0.05 -37.58 17.54
C VAL A 3 -1.29 -37.66 18.27
N SER A 4 -1.49 -36.74 19.19
CA SER A 4 -2.74 -36.52 19.90
C SER A 4 -3.15 -35.04 19.82
N TYR A 5 -4.41 -34.75 19.98
CA TYR A 5 -4.89 -33.39 19.93
C TYR A 5 -6.13 -33.15 20.79
N LEU A 6 -6.30 -31.92 21.19
CA LEU A 6 -7.46 -31.40 21.86
C LEU A 6 -8.17 -30.45 20.90
N PRO A 7 -9.33 -30.82 20.36
CA PRO A 7 -9.98 -30.02 19.28
C PRO A 7 -10.47 -28.66 19.74
N ALA A 8 -10.85 -28.55 21.01
CA ALA A 8 -11.28 -27.29 21.60
C ALA A 8 -11.03 -27.28 23.11
N TYR A 9 -10.55 -26.14 23.62
CA TYR A 9 -10.47 -25.87 25.05
C TYR A 9 -10.76 -24.41 25.34
N ARG A 10 -11.26 -24.13 26.53
CA ARG A 10 -11.68 -22.78 26.93
C ARG A 10 -10.68 -22.07 27.84
N SER A 11 -9.79 -22.79 28.46
CA SER A 11 -8.72 -22.24 29.30
C SER A 11 -7.40 -22.96 29.10
N ASN A 12 -6.30 -22.23 29.23
CA ASN A 12 -4.97 -22.81 29.14
C ASN A 12 -4.71 -23.84 30.24
N SER A 13 -5.34 -23.71 31.40
CA SER A 13 -5.24 -24.69 32.48
C SER A 13 -5.87 -26.05 32.09
N GLU A 14 -7.01 -26.04 31.40
CA GLU A 14 -7.65 -27.28 30.92
C GLU A 14 -6.70 -28.08 30.00
N ALA A 15 -6.16 -27.39 28.99
CA ALA A 15 -5.22 -28.02 28.05
C ALA A 15 -3.91 -28.49 28.75
N TRP A 16 -3.40 -27.64 29.63
CA TRP A 16 -2.17 -27.93 30.36
C TRP A 16 -2.31 -29.11 31.32
N ASP A 17 -3.39 -29.21 32.06
CA ASP A 17 -3.64 -30.30 33.01
C ASP A 17 -3.78 -31.65 32.33
N GLN A 18 -4.41 -31.69 31.16
CA GLN A 18 -4.42 -32.92 30.34
C GLN A 18 -3.02 -33.29 29.86
N PHE A 19 -2.27 -32.33 29.31
CA PHE A 19 -0.96 -32.55 28.74
C PHE A 19 0.08 -32.94 29.83
N ARG A 20 0.08 -32.22 30.94
CA ARG A 20 1.06 -32.38 32.02
C ARG A 20 1.11 -33.80 32.57
N ASN A 21 -0.05 -34.45 32.68
CA ASN A 21 -0.14 -35.77 33.31
C ASN A 21 0.38 -36.90 32.43
N ASN A 22 0.17 -36.81 31.10
CA ASN A 22 0.43 -37.92 30.19
C ASN A 22 1.36 -37.55 29.01
N GLY A 23 1.71 -36.29 28.82
CA GLY A 23 2.43 -35.79 27.65
C GLY A 23 1.66 -35.94 26.33
N GLU A 24 0.36 -36.16 26.41
CA GLU A 24 -0.53 -36.36 25.26
C GLU A 24 -1.96 -36.00 25.65
N PHE A 25 -2.79 -35.72 24.62
CA PHE A 25 -4.23 -35.49 24.79
C PHE A 25 -5.00 -36.79 24.58
N THR A 26 -6.11 -36.94 25.31
CA THR A 26 -6.94 -38.14 25.28
C THR A 26 -7.98 -38.17 24.16
N SER A 27 -8.14 -37.09 23.43
CA SER A 27 -9.13 -37.00 22.34
C SER A 27 -8.68 -37.74 21.10
N SER A 28 -9.50 -38.62 20.60
CA SER A 28 -9.35 -39.21 19.27
C SER A 28 -9.76 -38.18 18.20
N LEU A 29 -9.12 -38.27 17.02
CA LEU A 29 -9.50 -37.52 15.82
C LEU A 29 -10.94 -37.84 15.39
N THR A 30 -11.92 -37.26 16.03
CA THR A 30 -13.30 -37.23 15.52
C THR A 30 -13.47 -35.99 14.67
N LYS A 31 -14.18 -36.18 13.59
CA LYS A 31 -14.27 -35.35 12.41
C LYS A 31 -14.88 -33.96 12.62
N ASN A 32 -15.18 -33.47 13.77
CA ASN A 32 -15.91 -32.19 13.90
C ASN A 32 -15.27 -31.30 14.95
N VAL A 33 -14.49 -30.55 14.42
CA VAL A 33 -14.22 -29.18 14.75
C VAL A 33 -15.45 -28.32 14.87
N LEU A 34 -15.44 -27.50 15.85
CA LEU A 34 -16.22 -26.30 16.05
C LEU A 34 -16.97 -25.79 14.80
N THR A 35 -18.20 -26.26 14.65
CA THR A 35 -19.17 -25.72 13.68
C THR A 35 -20.10 -24.69 14.28
N GLU A 36 -19.92 -24.35 15.55
CA GLU A 36 -20.82 -23.40 16.22
C GLU A 36 -20.12 -22.06 16.46
N GLN A 37 -20.83 -21.02 16.09
CA GLN A 37 -20.62 -19.64 16.49
C GLN A 37 -20.72 -19.50 18.03
N SER A 38 -19.77 -20.06 18.77
CA SER A 38 -19.68 -19.77 20.17
C SER A 38 -19.02 -18.40 20.32
N GLN A 39 -19.69 -17.49 20.98
CA GLN A 39 -19.19 -16.15 21.33
C GLN A 39 -17.99 -16.18 22.30
N THR A 40 -17.48 -17.34 22.62
CA THR A 40 -16.30 -17.55 23.46
C THR A 40 -15.13 -18.01 22.60
N SER A 41 -14.02 -17.31 22.67
CA SER A 41 -12.76 -17.72 22.03
C SER A 41 -12.41 -19.15 22.46
N SER A 42 -12.29 -20.04 21.50
CA SER A 42 -11.83 -21.40 21.70
C SER A 42 -10.47 -21.61 21.02
N ALA A 43 -9.62 -22.43 21.61
CA ALA A 43 -8.33 -22.79 21.07
C ALA A 43 -8.24 -24.31 20.92
N SER A 44 -7.32 -24.77 20.08
CA SER A 44 -7.00 -26.18 19.86
C SER A 44 -5.56 -26.45 20.22
N ALA A 45 -5.25 -27.67 20.65
CA ALA A 45 -3.89 -28.07 20.95
C ALA A 45 -3.52 -29.37 20.24
N LEU A 46 -2.25 -29.47 19.83
CA LEU A 46 -1.68 -30.61 19.14
C LEU A 46 -0.41 -31.04 19.86
N ALA A 47 -0.26 -32.33 20.17
CA ALA A 47 0.92 -32.90 20.76
C ALA A 47 1.51 -34.02 19.90
N VAL A 48 2.83 -34.05 19.81
CA VAL A 48 3.57 -35.11 19.13
C VAL A 48 4.52 -35.78 20.14
N LYS A 49 4.27 -37.05 20.43
CA LYS A 49 5.11 -37.86 21.34
C LYS A 49 6.17 -38.58 20.53
N THR A 50 7.41 -38.57 20.99
CA THR A 50 8.51 -39.26 20.31
C THR A 50 9.50 -39.81 21.33
N GLN A 51 10.16 -40.90 20.97
CA GLN A 51 11.26 -41.45 21.74
C GLN A 51 12.58 -41.11 21.04
N LEU A 52 13.59 -40.79 21.82
CA LEU A 52 14.95 -40.51 21.37
C LEU A 52 15.92 -41.45 22.09
N LYS A 53 16.80 -42.08 21.34
CA LYS A 53 17.97 -42.77 21.90
C LYS A 53 19.05 -41.76 22.26
N ALA A 54 19.99 -42.16 23.12
CA ALA A 54 21.12 -41.30 23.47
C ALA A 54 21.86 -40.82 22.21
N GLY A 55 22.08 -39.51 22.08
CA GLY A 55 22.72 -38.89 20.93
C GLY A 55 21.83 -38.73 19.69
N GLN A 56 20.62 -39.25 19.67
CA GLN A 56 19.70 -39.11 18.53
C GLN A 56 19.06 -37.73 18.48
N LYS A 57 19.00 -37.15 17.28
CA LYS A 57 18.24 -35.93 16.97
C LYS A 57 17.02 -36.27 16.13
N LYS A 58 15.90 -35.61 16.39
CA LYS A 58 14.67 -35.72 15.58
C LYS A 58 14.03 -34.35 15.38
N THR A 59 13.72 -34.03 14.17
CA THR A 59 12.98 -32.81 13.84
C THR A 59 11.50 -33.10 13.74
N ILE A 60 10.68 -32.38 14.49
CA ILE A 60 9.23 -32.39 14.38
C ILE A 60 8.80 -31.04 13.74
N ARG A 61 7.95 -31.11 12.75
CA ARG A 61 7.42 -29.93 12.08
C ARG A 61 5.92 -29.85 12.29
N PHE A 62 5.48 -28.67 12.67
CA PHE A 62 4.08 -28.32 12.70
C PHE A 62 3.80 -27.40 11.50
N MET A 63 2.61 -27.53 10.93
CA MET A 63 2.12 -26.65 9.87
C MET A 63 0.85 -25.97 10.35
N LEU A 64 0.85 -24.64 10.26
CA LEU A 64 -0.35 -23.85 10.41
C LEU A 64 -0.87 -23.54 8.99
N ALA A 65 -2.09 -23.91 8.70
CA ALA A 65 -2.74 -23.64 7.42
C ALA A 65 -3.98 -22.79 7.65
N TRP A 66 -4.13 -21.77 6.83
CA TRP A 66 -5.28 -20.87 6.82
C TRP A 66 -5.95 -20.93 5.47
N TYR A 67 -7.17 -21.44 5.42
CA TYR A 67 -7.95 -21.55 4.18
C TYR A 67 -9.26 -20.80 4.32
N ALA A 68 -9.31 -19.63 3.75
CA ALA A 68 -10.48 -18.76 3.67
C ALA A 68 -10.54 -18.16 2.25
N PRO A 69 -11.01 -18.96 1.25
CA PRO A 69 -10.96 -18.57 -0.15
C PRO A 69 -11.92 -17.43 -0.48
N GLU A 70 -13.01 -17.30 0.26
CA GLU A 70 -14.03 -16.30 0.01
C GLU A 70 -13.73 -15.02 0.79
N LEU A 71 -13.88 -13.88 0.12
CA LEU A 71 -13.98 -12.59 0.78
C LEU A 71 -15.45 -12.41 1.15
N GLN A 72 -15.73 -12.34 2.44
CA GLN A 72 -17.07 -11.98 2.92
C GLN A 72 -17.25 -10.47 2.76
N ILE A 73 -17.89 -10.10 1.67
CA ILE A 73 -18.30 -8.72 1.42
C ILE A 73 -19.82 -8.72 1.49
N ASP A 74 -20.36 -7.90 2.36
CA ASP A 74 -21.80 -7.62 2.34
C ASP A 74 -22.07 -6.70 1.14
N ALA A 75 -22.45 -7.32 0.01
CA ALA A 75 -22.80 -6.58 -1.21
C ALA A 75 -23.98 -5.62 -1.00
N ALA A 76 -24.83 -5.87 0.00
CA ALA A 76 -25.95 -4.99 0.37
C ALA A 76 -25.46 -3.74 1.14
N ALA A 77 -24.29 -3.79 1.76
CA ALA A 77 -23.68 -2.65 2.44
C ALA A 77 -22.85 -1.76 1.49
N LEU A 78 -22.61 -2.19 0.26
CA LEU A 78 -21.91 -1.37 -0.74
C LEU A 78 -22.87 -0.34 -1.31
N PRO A 79 -22.54 0.96 -1.29
CA PRO A 79 -23.35 1.99 -1.92
C PRO A 79 -23.48 1.73 -3.43
N ILE A 80 -24.65 2.07 -3.97
CA ILE A 80 -24.88 2.03 -5.42
C ILE A 80 -23.82 2.91 -6.10
N GLY A 81 -23.04 2.32 -7.01
CA GLY A 81 -21.96 3.00 -7.74
C GLY A 81 -20.57 2.89 -7.13
N SER A 82 -20.39 2.09 -6.07
CA SER A 82 -19.06 1.73 -5.60
C SER A 82 -18.28 1.00 -6.69
N TYR A 83 -17.06 1.43 -6.92
CA TYR A 83 -16.14 0.70 -7.78
C TYR A 83 -15.54 -0.48 -7.02
N TRP A 84 -15.71 -1.67 -7.58
CA TRP A 84 -15.04 -2.87 -7.11
C TRP A 84 -14.36 -3.54 -8.29
N PRO A 85 -13.03 -3.66 -8.28
CA PRO A 85 -12.27 -4.01 -9.47
C PRO A 85 -12.54 -5.43 -9.99
N CYS A 86 -12.87 -6.35 -9.11
CA CYS A 86 -13.06 -7.76 -9.46
C CYS A 86 -14.51 -8.13 -9.81
N GLY A 87 -15.38 -7.16 -9.98
CA GLY A 87 -16.79 -7.44 -10.29
C GLY A 87 -17.45 -8.32 -9.23
N ALA A 88 -18.03 -9.45 -9.64
CA ALA A 88 -18.72 -10.37 -8.74
C ALA A 88 -17.81 -11.45 -8.12
N ASP A 89 -16.53 -11.55 -8.49
CA ASP A 89 -15.65 -12.62 -8.02
C ASP A 89 -14.68 -12.13 -6.94
N TYR A 90 -15.18 -12.07 -5.71
CA TYR A 90 -14.43 -11.64 -4.53
C TYR A 90 -13.55 -12.73 -3.89
N ASN A 91 -13.42 -13.89 -4.54
CA ASN A 91 -12.58 -14.95 -4.03
C ASN A 91 -11.12 -14.55 -4.04
N LYS A 92 -10.35 -15.12 -3.14
CA LYS A 92 -8.90 -14.92 -3.09
C LYS A 92 -8.20 -15.68 -4.20
N TYR A 93 -7.11 -15.13 -4.70
CA TYR A 93 -6.35 -15.64 -5.85
C TYR A 93 -5.94 -17.12 -5.73
N TYR A 94 -5.57 -17.57 -4.53
CA TYR A 94 -5.17 -18.97 -4.33
C TYR A 94 -6.33 -19.96 -4.56
N HIS A 95 -7.58 -19.51 -4.61
CA HIS A 95 -8.72 -20.33 -4.99
C HIS A 95 -8.64 -20.80 -6.47
N ASN A 96 -7.84 -20.14 -7.30
CA ASN A 96 -7.53 -20.64 -8.64
C ASN A 96 -6.75 -21.96 -8.63
N TYR A 97 -6.06 -22.25 -7.53
CA TYR A 97 -5.16 -23.41 -7.41
C TYR A 97 -5.64 -24.47 -6.42
N PHE A 98 -6.40 -24.05 -5.40
CA PHE A 98 -6.81 -24.92 -4.30
C PHE A 98 -8.32 -24.83 -4.08
N ASN A 99 -8.99 -25.97 -4.19
CA ASN A 99 -10.43 -26.09 -3.93
C ASN A 99 -10.76 -26.56 -2.50
N SER A 100 -9.76 -26.81 -1.67
CA SER A 100 -9.92 -27.27 -0.29
C SER A 100 -8.67 -27.02 0.55
N MET A 101 -8.85 -26.96 1.87
CA MET A 101 -7.75 -26.95 2.84
C MET A 101 -6.79 -28.11 2.61
N ASN A 102 -7.32 -29.32 2.35
CA ASN A 102 -6.50 -30.51 2.14
C ASN A 102 -5.64 -30.41 0.89
N SER A 103 -6.14 -29.87 -0.21
CA SER A 103 -5.35 -29.69 -1.44
C SER A 103 -4.22 -28.68 -1.21
N MET A 104 -4.49 -27.60 -0.53
CA MET A 104 -3.49 -26.58 -0.18
C MET A 104 -2.40 -27.13 0.76
N VAL A 105 -2.79 -27.84 1.82
CA VAL A 105 -1.84 -28.46 2.77
C VAL A 105 -0.99 -29.51 2.06
N SER A 106 -1.58 -30.36 1.24
CA SER A 106 -0.85 -31.38 0.48
C SER A 106 0.19 -30.76 -0.45
N TYR A 107 -0.17 -29.68 -1.14
CA TYR A 107 0.77 -28.92 -1.97
C TYR A 107 1.91 -28.34 -1.16
N ALA A 108 1.61 -27.67 -0.03
CA ALA A 108 2.60 -27.04 0.81
C ALA A 108 3.59 -28.07 1.41
N VAL A 109 3.10 -29.23 1.83
CA VAL A 109 3.95 -30.32 2.34
C VAL A 109 4.87 -30.86 1.25
N SER A 110 4.33 -31.17 0.08
CA SER A 110 5.07 -31.74 -1.04
C SER A 110 6.12 -30.78 -1.62
N ASN A 111 5.83 -29.48 -1.61
CA ASN A 111 6.70 -28.47 -2.18
C ASN A 111 7.54 -27.69 -1.16
N ARG A 112 7.46 -28.06 0.12
CA ARG A 112 8.12 -27.34 1.21
C ARG A 112 9.59 -27.01 0.96
N ALA A 113 10.37 -27.99 0.53
CA ALA A 113 11.80 -27.80 0.30
C ALA A 113 12.07 -26.81 -0.83
N ARG A 114 11.28 -26.88 -1.89
CA ARG A 114 11.36 -25.94 -3.02
C ARG A 114 10.99 -24.53 -2.59
N ILE A 115 9.86 -24.37 -1.88
CA ILE A 115 9.39 -23.07 -1.40
C ILE A 115 10.42 -22.42 -0.47
N ALA A 116 10.93 -23.18 0.52
CA ALA A 116 11.94 -22.67 1.44
C ALA A 116 13.23 -22.25 0.71
N ARG A 117 13.69 -23.07 -0.26
CA ARG A 117 14.86 -22.72 -1.07
C ARG A 117 14.64 -21.44 -1.87
N GLN A 118 13.55 -21.32 -2.61
CA GLN A 118 13.26 -20.14 -3.41
C GLN A 118 13.13 -18.88 -2.56
N THR A 119 12.54 -18.97 -1.38
CA THR A 119 12.46 -17.84 -0.44
C THR A 119 13.87 -17.41 0.02
N THR A 120 14.73 -18.39 0.35
CA THR A 120 16.11 -18.09 0.73
C THR A 120 16.90 -17.50 -0.41
N GLU A 121 16.81 -18.08 -1.62
CA GLU A 121 17.48 -17.58 -2.83
C GLU A 121 17.09 -16.13 -3.15
N TRP A 122 15.82 -15.77 -2.93
CA TRP A 122 15.35 -14.39 -3.08
C TRP A 122 15.96 -13.45 -2.04
N GLN A 123 16.20 -13.91 -0.81
CA GLN A 123 16.74 -13.09 0.28
C GLN A 123 18.27 -12.94 0.22
N ILE A 124 18.98 -13.90 -0.35
CA ILE A 124 20.45 -13.96 -0.38
C ILE A 124 21.07 -12.65 -0.92
N PRO A 125 20.64 -12.08 -2.06
CA PRO A 125 21.28 -10.86 -2.58
C PRO A 125 21.23 -9.68 -1.61
N VAL A 126 20.20 -9.60 -0.80
CA VAL A 126 20.08 -8.58 0.25
C VAL A 126 20.98 -8.92 1.43
N LEU A 127 20.91 -10.16 1.92
CA LEU A 127 21.63 -10.60 3.12
C LEU A 127 23.16 -10.61 2.94
N GLU A 128 23.64 -10.94 1.74
CA GLU A 128 25.06 -10.97 1.40
C GLU A 128 25.59 -9.64 0.85
N SER A 129 24.74 -8.62 0.71
CA SER A 129 25.17 -7.28 0.28
C SER A 129 26.10 -6.62 1.32
N SER A 130 26.80 -5.56 0.90
CA SER A 130 27.62 -4.73 1.79
C SER A 130 26.84 -3.74 2.65
N LEU A 131 25.50 -3.78 2.62
CA LEU A 131 24.66 -2.92 3.42
C LEU A 131 24.77 -3.24 4.91
N PRO A 132 24.57 -2.26 5.81
CA PRO A 132 24.50 -2.52 7.24
C PRO A 132 23.39 -3.53 7.58
N ASP A 133 23.62 -4.40 8.57
CA ASP A 133 22.68 -5.48 8.91
C ASP A 133 21.27 -4.97 9.27
N TRP A 134 21.16 -3.87 10.00
CA TRP A 134 19.87 -3.25 10.32
C TRP A 134 19.08 -2.88 9.06
N TYR A 135 19.78 -2.46 8.00
CA TYR A 135 19.15 -2.07 6.74
C TYR A 135 18.73 -3.30 5.90
N LYS A 136 19.57 -4.35 5.88
CA LYS A 136 19.22 -5.64 5.27
C LYS A 136 17.94 -6.20 5.86
N PHE A 137 17.84 -6.24 7.20
CA PHE A 137 16.63 -6.68 7.88
C PHE A 137 15.42 -5.80 7.59
N LYS A 138 15.62 -4.49 7.53
CA LYS A 138 14.53 -3.57 7.18
C LYS A 138 14.03 -3.81 5.76
N LEU A 139 14.91 -3.99 4.78
CA LEU A 139 14.54 -4.27 3.39
C LEU A 139 13.71 -5.55 3.27
N ILE A 140 14.13 -6.64 3.92
CA ILE A 140 13.39 -7.91 3.89
C ILE A 140 12.04 -7.78 4.59
N ASN A 141 12.01 -7.14 5.76
CA ASN A 141 10.78 -6.98 6.55
C ASN A 141 9.80 -5.97 5.96
N SER A 142 10.23 -5.10 5.06
CA SER A 142 9.32 -4.20 4.34
C SER A 142 8.26 -4.96 3.52
N GLY A 143 8.51 -6.23 3.19
CA GLY A 143 7.54 -7.13 2.59
C GLY A 143 6.41 -7.58 3.51
N TYR A 144 6.45 -7.24 4.80
CA TYR A 144 5.44 -7.66 5.78
C TYR A 144 4.02 -7.26 5.38
N VAL A 145 3.86 -6.09 4.78
CA VAL A 145 2.57 -5.58 4.29
C VAL A 145 1.91 -6.53 3.29
N ILE A 146 2.69 -7.27 2.49
CA ILE A 146 2.15 -8.27 1.56
C ILE A 146 1.35 -9.36 2.29
N TYR A 147 1.78 -9.75 3.48
CA TYR A 147 1.13 -10.83 4.23
C TYR A 147 -0.09 -10.35 5.01
N THR A 148 -0.03 -9.13 5.50
CA THR A 148 -1.00 -8.62 6.49
C THR A 148 -2.10 -7.78 5.86
N ASN A 149 -1.76 -6.99 4.86
CA ASN A 149 -2.63 -5.93 4.38
C ASN A 149 -3.02 -6.08 2.90
N MET A 150 -2.34 -6.93 2.14
CA MET A 150 -2.67 -7.10 0.72
C MET A 150 -3.84 -8.05 0.52
N VAL A 151 -4.75 -7.68 -0.36
CA VAL A 151 -5.73 -8.56 -0.97
C VAL A 151 -5.35 -8.76 -2.42
N LEU A 152 -5.25 -10.01 -2.81
CA LEU A 152 -5.13 -10.43 -4.19
C LEU A 152 -6.36 -11.28 -4.52
N THR A 153 -7.19 -10.76 -5.44
CA THR A 153 -8.45 -11.38 -5.80
C THR A 153 -8.24 -12.51 -6.81
N LYS A 154 -9.26 -13.34 -7.00
CA LYS A 154 -9.23 -14.43 -7.98
C LYS A 154 -9.01 -13.92 -9.41
N GLY A 155 -9.52 -12.75 -9.73
CA GLY A 155 -9.31 -12.06 -11.01
C GLY A 155 -7.89 -11.53 -11.22
N GLY A 156 -7.09 -11.42 -10.16
CA GLY A 156 -5.73 -10.88 -10.22
C GLY A 156 -5.60 -9.43 -9.75
N ASP A 157 -6.69 -8.82 -9.32
CA ASP A 157 -6.67 -7.45 -8.80
C ASP A 157 -6.01 -7.39 -7.43
N VAL A 158 -5.17 -6.40 -7.24
CA VAL A 158 -4.46 -6.15 -5.98
C VAL A 158 -4.98 -4.88 -5.32
N MET A 159 -5.16 -4.95 -4.03
CA MET A 159 -5.44 -3.79 -3.18
C MET A 159 -4.68 -3.94 -1.87
N VAL A 160 -4.07 -2.88 -1.42
CA VAL A 160 -3.45 -2.82 -0.10
C VAL A 160 -4.42 -2.19 0.88
N ASN A 161 -4.75 -2.94 1.92
CA ASN A 161 -5.63 -2.45 2.98
C ASN A 161 -4.85 -1.51 3.90
N GLU A 162 -5.39 -0.36 4.23
CA GLU A 162 -4.74 0.64 5.07
C GLU A 162 -4.46 0.14 6.49
N GLY A 163 -5.24 -0.79 6.97
CA GLY A 163 -5.06 -1.43 8.26
C GLY A 163 -6.36 -1.83 8.94
N ALA A 164 -6.24 -2.37 10.14
CA ALA A 164 -7.39 -2.94 10.87
C ALA A 164 -8.42 -1.90 11.31
N MET A 165 -8.04 -0.64 11.42
CA MET A 165 -8.92 0.41 11.97
C MET A 165 -9.83 1.05 10.93
N GLY A 166 -9.36 1.27 9.72
CA GLY A 166 -10.10 1.98 8.68
C GLY A 166 -10.87 1.09 7.71
N GLY A 167 -10.38 -0.12 7.47
CA GLY A 167 -10.97 -1.03 6.48
C GLY A 167 -10.88 -0.52 5.04
N PHE A 168 -10.12 0.53 4.78
CA PHE A 168 -9.94 1.10 3.45
C PHE A 168 -9.05 0.20 2.60
N ALA A 169 -9.46 -0.05 1.38
CA ALA A 169 -8.75 -0.87 0.43
C ALA A 169 -8.25 -0.03 -0.74
N GLY A 170 -6.97 -0.14 -1.04
CA GLY A 170 -6.35 0.65 -2.08
C GLY A 170 -6.37 2.14 -1.76
N THR A 171 -5.61 2.57 -0.74
CA THR A 171 -5.54 3.98 -0.32
C THR A 171 -4.39 4.67 -1.03
N MET A 172 -4.68 5.65 -1.89
CA MET A 172 -3.69 6.25 -2.80
C MET A 172 -2.60 7.06 -2.07
N ASP A 173 -2.94 7.83 -1.05
CA ASP A 173 -1.98 8.65 -0.32
C ASP A 173 -0.95 7.81 0.45
N GLN A 174 -1.34 6.60 0.89
CA GLN A 174 -0.44 5.66 1.54
C GLN A 174 0.64 5.11 0.58
N ARG A 175 0.36 5.08 -0.72
CA ARG A 175 1.24 4.46 -1.71
C ARG A 175 2.63 5.10 -1.79
N LEU A 176 2.71 6.42 -1.69
CA LEU A 176 4.00 7.13 -1.76
C LEU A 176 5.00 6.70 -0.68
N SER A 177 4.52 6.24 0.47
CA SER A 177 5.36 5.82 1.59
C SER A 177 5.46 4.30 1.75
N SER A 178 4.40 3.55 1.45
CA SER A 178 4.31 2.11 1.74
C SER A 178 4.57 1.20 0.55
N HIS A 179 4.46 1.69 -0.68
CA HIS A 179 4.57 0.90 -1.90
C HIS A 179 5.96 0.82 -2.59
N PRO A 180 7.03 1.53 -2.19
CA PRO A 180 8.33 1.38 -2.84
C PRO A 180 8.84 -0.05 -2.88
N PHE A 181 8.49 -0.88 -1.88
CA PHE A 181 8.82 -2.29 -1.84
C PHE A 181 8.10 -3.09 -2.93
N TYR A 182 6.79 -2.88 -3.10
CA TYR A 182 6.00 -3.54 -4.16
C TYR A 182 6.49 -3.15 -5.54
N GLN A 183 6.64 -1.86 -5.75
CA GLN A 183 7.11 -1.32 -7.01
C GLN A 183 8.46 -1.91 -7.41
N LYS A 184 9.36 -2.10 -6.42
CA LYS A 184 10.71 -2.64 -6.66
C LYS A 184 10.72 -4.14 -6.91
N PHE A 185 9.99 -4.93 -6.12
CA PHE A 185 10.12 -6.38 -6.09
C PHE A 185 8.92 -7.12 -6.68
N PHE A 186 7.78 -6.48 -6.78
CA PHE A 186 6.52 -7.06 -7.23
C PHE A 186 5.77 -6.09 -8.15
N THR A 187 6.45 -5.60 -9.16
CA THR A 187 5.97 -4.56 -10.09
C THR A 187 4.59 -4.85 -10.65
N GLN A 188 4.29 -6.11 -10.99
CA GLN A 188 2.97 -6.48 -11.53
C GLN A 188 1.84 -6.34 -10.49
N LEU A 189 2.12 -6.60 -9.21
CA LEU A 189 1.14 -6.39 -8.15
C LEU A 189 0.91 -4.89 -7.94
N ASP A 190 1.96 -4.09 -7.97
CA ASP A 190 1.87 -2.64 -7.86
C ASP A 190 1.08 -2.04 -9.04
N ARG A 191 1.37 -2.47 -10.26
CA ARG A 191 0.64 -2.06 -11.47
C ARG A 191 -0.84 -2.40 -11.42
N SER A 192 -1.20 -3.59 -10.92
CA SER A 192 -2.61 -3.97 -10.78
C SER A 192 -3.41 -2.96 -9.97
N GLU A 193 -2.88 -2.47 -8.85
CA GLU A 193 -3.56 -1.44 -8.06
C GLU A 193 -3.53 -0.06 -8.74
N MET A 194 -2.43 0.29 -9.43
CA MET A 194 -2.35 1.52 -10.22
C MET A 194 -3.38 1.56 -11.35
N ASP A 195 -3.61 0.43 -12.00
CA ASP A 195 -4.60 0.28 -13.08
C ASP A 195 -6.02 0.47 -12.56
N ILE A 196 -6.33 -0.07 -11.37
CA ILE A 196 -7.63 0.14 -10.72
C ILE A 196 -7.89 1.63 -10.45
N PHE A 197 -6.88 2.36 -9.97
CA PHE A 197 -7.00 3.79 -9.79
C PHE A 197 -7.18 4.55 -11.11
N ALA A 198 -6.52 4.10 -12.17
CA ALA A 198 -6.69 4.67 -13.51
C ALA A 198 -8.11 4.47 -14.04
N ASP A 199 -8.66 3.26 -13.88
CA ASP A 199 -10.01 2.91 -14.32
C ASP A 199 -11.09 3.63 -13.49
N ALA A 200 -10.83 3.82 -12.19
CA ALA A 200 -11.73 4.52 -11.27
C ALA A 200 -11.57 6.05 -11.30
N MET A 201 -10.65 6.58 -12.10
CA MET A 201 -10.39 8.03 -12.19
C MET A 201 -11.66 8.81 -12.55
N ASP A 202 -11.95 9.86 -11.78
CA ASP A 202 -13.09 10.73 -12.05
C ASP A 202 -12.99 11.38 -13.45
N PRO A 203 -14.12 11.64 -14.13
CA PRO A 203 -14.11 12.37 -15.39
C PRO A 203 -13.40 13.73 -15.35
N GLU A 204 -13.38 14.42 -14.22
CA GLU A 204 -12.61 15.65 -14.02
C GLU A 204 -11.09 15.40 -13.91
N GLY A 205 -10.68 14.18 -13.64
CA GLY A 205 -9.27 13.76 -13.57
C GLY A 205 -8.69 13.63 -12.18
N TYR A 206 -9.47 13.74 -11.13
CA TYR A 206 -8.93 13.42 -9.80
C TYR A 206 -8.87 11.92 -9.55
N ILE A 207 -7.87 11.52 -8.80
CA ILE A 207 -7.69 10.15 -8.33
C ILE A 207 -8.41 9.99 -7.00
N LEU A 208 -9.13 8.90 -6.84
CA LEU A 208 -9.85 8.60 -5.61
C LEU A 208 -8.89 8.45 -4.42
N HIS A 209 -9.36 8.79 -3.23
CA HIS A 209 -8.58 8.58 -2.02
C HIS A 209 -8.36 7.08 -1.78
N PHE A 210 -9.43 6.28 -1.86
CA PHE A 210 -9.37 4.81 -1.75
C PHE A 210 -10.35 4.15 -2.71
N ILE A 211 -10.13 2.87 -3.02
CA ILE A 211 -10.92 2.12 -4.01
C ILE A 211 -12.11 1.42 -3.36
N GLY A 212 -11.98 0.92 -2.15
CA GLY A 212 -13.02 0.14 -1.50
C GLY A 212 -12.88 0.01 0.01
N HIS A 213 -13.87 -0.67 0.60
CA HIS A 213 -13.98 -0.92 2.03
C HIS A 213 -14.19 -2.40 2.31
N TYR A 214 -13.50 -2.95 3.32
CA TYR A 214 -13.63 -4.36 3.70
C TYR A 214 -14.64 -4.63 4.82
N TYR A 215 -15.03 -3.64 5.59
CA TYR A 215 -15.77 -3.91 6.81
C TYR A 215 -17.24 -4.10 6.55
N VAL A 216 -17.68 -5.34 6.78
CA VAL A 216 -19.08 -5.69 7.03
C VAL A 216 -19.54 -4.91 8.25
N GLY A 217 -20.50 -4.03 8.09
CA GLY A 217 -21.18 -3.34 9.18
C GLY A 217 -20.83 -1.87 9.43
N MET A 218 -19.85 -1.30 8.75
CA MET A 218 -19.59 0.15 8.83
C MET A 218 -20.26 0.98 7.72
N GLY A 219 -21.19 0.40 7.00
CA GLY A 219 -22.23 1.10 6.22
C GLY A 219 -21.79 2.09 5.15
N THR A 220 -20.55 2.09 4.72
CA THR A 220 -20.09 3.03 3.70
C THR A 220 -18.84 2.50 3.02
N VAL A 221 -18.88 2.33 1.80
CA VAL A 221 -18.44 3.13 0.69
C VAL A 221 -17.31 2.48 -0.07
N GLY A 222 -17.58 2.04 -1.28
CA GLY A 222 -16.56 1.90 -2.31
C GLY A 222 -16.32 3.24 -3.01
N GLY A 223 -15.13 3.46 -3.42
CA GLY A 223 -14.50 4.34 -4.38
C GLY A 223 -15.07 5.70 -4.77
N ARG A 224 -16.32 5.98 -4.57
CA ARG A 224 -16.90 7.32 -4.68
C ARG A 224 -17.68 7.59 -3.42
N VAL A 225 -17.14 8.42 -2.55
CA VAL A 225 -17.93 9.06 -1.51
C VAL A 225 -18.63 10.25 -2.13
N PRO A 226 -19.93 10.19 -2.42
CA PRO A 226 -20.61 11.29 -3.12
C PRO A 226 -20.75 12.56 -2.26
N THR A 227 -20.58 12.43 -0.96
CA THR A 227 -20.76 13.51 0.01
C THR A 227 -19.49 14.28 0.34
N GLU A 228 -18.36 13.59 0.29
CA GLU A 228 -17.08 14.25 0.26
C GLU A 228 -16.64 14.23 -1.19
N LYS A 229 -16.27 15.35 -1.72
CA LYS A 229 -15.68 15.41 -3.05
C LYS A 229 -14.32 14.70 -3.08
N GLY A 230 -14.17 13.68 -2.34
CA GLY A 230 -13.13 12.64 -2.09
C GLY A 230 -11.79 12.79 -2.79
N TRP A 231 -11.52 13.99 -3.33
CA TRP A 231 -10.32 14.30 -4.06
C TRP A 231 -9.30 14.98 -3.16
N MET A 232 -8.09 14.53 -3.31
CA MET A 232 -6.91 15.15 -2.71
C MET A 232 -5.91 15.47 -3.80
N LEU A 233 -5.22 16.58 -3.67
CA LEU A 233 -4.23 17.01 -4.66
C LEU A 233 -3.08 16.02 -4.79
N ASP A 234 -2.60 15.51 -3.67
CA ASP A 234 -1.47 14.58 -3.60
C ASP A 234 -1.81 13.17 -4.09
N ASN A 235 -3.09 12.78 -4.14
CA ASN A 235 -3.49 11.53 -4.79
C ASN A 235 -3.21 11.57 -6.30
N ALA A 236 -3.64 12.64 -6.98
CA ALA A 236 -3.34 12.81 -8.40
C ALA A 236 -1.83 12.96 -8.65
N SER A 237 -1.15 13.75 -7.82
CA SER A 237 0.31 13.91 -7.86
C SER A 237 1.03 12.59 -7.61
N GLY A 238 0.62 11.83 -6.61
CA GLY A 238 1.18 10.54 -6.23
C GLY A 238 1.04 9.50 -7.32
N TRP A 239 -0.13 9.42 -7.96
CA TRP A 239 -0.37 8.52 -9.08
C TRP A 239 0.55 8.85 -10.27
N ILE A 240 0.69 10.14 -10.63
CA ILE A 240 1.61 10.59 -11.69
C ILE A 240 3.07 10.23 -11.36
N ILE A 241 3.53 10.53 -10.14
CA ILE A 241 4.89 10.25 -9.68
C ILE A 241 5.19 8.74 -9.76
N GLN A 242 4.25 7.90 -9.33
CA GLN A 242 4.45 6.45 -9.32
C GLN A 242 4.45 5.84 -10.71
N LEU A 243 3.64 6.33 -11.65
CA LEU A 243 3.71 5.89 -13.06
C LEU A 243 5.08 6.14 -13.68
N VAL A 244 5.66 7.31 -13.43
CA VAL A 244 7.00 7.63 -13.93
C VAL A 244 8.05 6.77 -13.26
N LYS A 245 7.91 6.54 -11.96
CA LYS A 245 8.83 5.68 -11.22
C LYS A 245 8.79 4.23 -11.71
N ASP A 246 7.62 3.72 -12.04
CA ASP A 246 7.47 2.41 -12.69
C ASP A 246 8.21 2.38 -14.04
N TYR A 247 7.99 3.39 -14.89
CA TYR A 247 8.69 3.49 -16.17
C TYR A 247 10.21 3.53 -16.01
N GLU A 248 10.73 4.34 -15.11
CA GLU A 248 12.17 4.44 -14.88
C GLU A 248 12.79 3.12 -14.39
N GLN A 249 12.02 2.36 -13.61
CA GLN A 249 12.47 1.08 -13.09
C GLN A 249 12.41 -0.04 -14.13
N THR A 250 11.42 -0.02 -15.01
CA THR A 250 11.12 -1.12 -15.94
C THR A 250 11.55 -0.82 -17.38
N GLY A 251 11.63 0.44 -17.77
CA GLY A 251 11.78 0.88 -19.16
C GLY A 251 10.52 0.65 -20.02
N ASP A 252 9.38 0.29 -19.41
CA ASP A 252 8.16 -0.08 -20.12
C ASP A 252 7.40 1.16 -20.61
N THR A 253 7.75 1.60 -21.80
CA THR A 253 7.12 2.75 -22.45
C THR A 253 5.67 2.46 -22.85
N ASP A 254 5.31 1.21 -23.11
CA ASP A 254 3.95 0.87 -23.54
C ASP A 254 2.98 0.97 -22.37
N TYR A 255 3.39 0.55 -21.17
CA TYR A 255 2.61 0.77 -19.96
C TYR A 255 2.41 2.26 -19.68
N LEU A 256 3.45 3.07 -19.78
CA LEU A 256 3.36 4.52 -19.62
C LEU A 256 2.40 5.15 -20.65
N LYS A 257 2.49 4.74 -21.92
CA LYS A 257 1.60 5.23 -22.99
C LYS A 257 0.15 4.84 -22.80
N ALA A 258 -0.12 3.65 -22.27
CA ALA A 258 -1.48 3.21 -21.95
C ALA A 258 -2.17 4.15 -20.96
N HIS A 259 -1.42 4.75 -20.05
CA HIS A 259 -1.92 5.67 -19.03
C HIS A 259 -1.86 7.16 -19.42
N LEU A 260 -1.35 7.49 -20.60
CA LEU A 260 -1.10 8.88 -21.00
C LEU A 260 -2.36 9.75 -21.01
N THR A 261 -3.49 9.20 -21.42
CA THR A 261 -4.77 9.94 -21.42
C THR A 261 -5.22 10.27 -20.00
N GLY A 262 -5.16 9.30 -19.09
CA GLY A 262 -5.45 9.49 -17.67
C GLY A 262 -4.51 10.52 -17.05
N LEU A 263 -3.23 10.42 -17.35
CA LEU A 263 -2.20 11.32 -16.86
C LEU A 263 -2.42 12.78 -17.29
N LYS A 264 -2.72 13.00 -18.56
CA LYS A 264 -3.05 14.36 -19.06
C LYS A 264 -4.31 14.90 -18.38
N ARG A 265 -5.29 14.05 -18.10
CA ARG A 265 -6.50 14.39 -17.39
C ARG A 265 -6.23 14.74 -15.92
N ALA A 266 -5.39 13.97 -15.23
CA ALA A 266 -4.96 14.25 -13.86
C ALA A 266 -4.18 15.58 -13.78
N MET A 267 -3.27 15.85 -14.71
CA MET A 267 -2.59 17.13 -14.79
C MET A 267 -3.55 18.30 -15.03
N LYS A 268 -4.55 18.13 -15.92
CA LYS A 268 -5.58 19.14 -16.16
C LYS A 268 -6.37 19.43 -14.88
N PHE A 269 -6.71 18.40 -14.11
CA PHE A 269 -7.35 18.58 -12.82
C PHE A 269 -6.48 19.42 -11.88
N LEU A 270 -5.20 19.08 -11.71
CA LEU A 270 -4.29 19.84 -10.86
C LEU A 270 -4.16 21.30 -11.31
N TYR A 271 -4.01 21.57 -12.61
CA TYR A 271 -4.01 22.94 -13.14
C TYR A 271 -5.31 23.69 -12.84
N SER A 272 -6.45 23.02 -12.86
CA SER A 272 -7.74 23.65 -12.55
C SER A 272 -7.90 24.09 -11.09
N ARG A 273 -7.01 23.62 -10.21
CA ARG A 273 -7.00 23.97 -8.78
C ARG A 273 -6.08 25.13 -8.44
N MET A 274 -5.45 25.72 -9.41
CA MET A 274 -4.65 26.95 -9.21
C MET A 274 -5.58 28.15 -9.05
N PRO A 275 -5.54 28.85 -7.92
CA PRO A 275 -6.29 30.09 -7.76
C PRO A 275 -5.68 31.22 -8.57
N GLN A 276 -6.45 32.27 -8.80
CA GLN A 276 -5.94 33.46 -9.48
C GLN A 276 -4.71 34.01 -8.71
N GLY A 277 -3.62 34.26 -9.42
CA GLY A 277 -2.37 34.79 -8.84
C GLY A 277 -1.48 33.73 -8.17
N SER A 278 -1.80 32.44 -8.29
CA SER A 278 -0.92 31.36 -7.88
C SER A 278 -0.65 30.38 -9.02
N THR A 279 0.55 29.81 -9.02
CA THR A 279 1.01 28.76 -9.93
C THR A 279 1.10 27.39 -9.24
N ILE A 280 0.64 27.34 -7.99
CA ILE A 280 0.60 26.13 -7.15
C ILE A 280 -0.87 25.82 -6.88
N PRO A 281 -1.33 24.58 -7.14
CA PRO A 281 -2.68 24.16 -6.81
C PRO A 281 -2.98 24.24 -5.32
N VAL A 282 -4.24 24.53 -4.97
CA VAL A 282 -4.71 24.54 -3.58
C VAL A 282 -5.91 23.62 -3.41
N GLY A 283 -5.97 22.94 -2.28
CA GLY A 283 -7.04 22.00 -1.94
C GLY A 283 -6.67 21.00 -0.87
N PRO A 284 -7.57 20.05 -0.58
CA PRO A 284 -7.32 18.97 0.37
C PRO A 284 -6.11 18.11 0.00
N THR A 285 -5.49 17.52 1.01
CA THR A 285 -4.39 16.55 0.88
C THR A 285 -4.52 15.46 1.94
N THR A 286 -3.58 14.51 1.96
CA THR A 286 -3.49 13.41 2.92
C THR A 286 -3.50 13.83 4.41
N TYR A 287 -3.25 15.10 4.70
CA TYR A 287 -3.36 15.63 6.07
C TYR A 287 -4.76 16.16 6.37
N ASP A 288 -5.78 15.40 6.02
CA ASP A 288 -7.20 15.75 6.07
C ASP A 288 -7.76 15.97 7.49
N ASP A 289 -7.07 15.43 8.52
CA ASP A 289 -7.39 15.69 9.93
C ASP A 289 -7.04 17.10 10.41
N PHE A 290 -6.38 17.91 9.57
CA PHE A 290 -5.92 19.24 9.91
C PHE A 290 -6.54 20.31 9.03
N THR A 291 -6.79 21.48 9.61
CA THR A 291 -7.12 22.66 8.81
C THR A 291 -5.82 23.30 8.31
N HIS A 292 -5.59 23.23 7.02
CA HIS A 292 -4.40 23.81 6.39
C HIS A 292 -4.64 25.21 5.83
N PRO A 293 -3.61 26.07 5.79
CA PRO A 293 -3.62 27.23 4.91
C PRO A 293 -3.81 26.78 3.46
N PRO A 294 -4.48 27.57 2.60
CA PRO A 294 -4.72 27.18 1.21
C PRO A 294 -3.45 26.84 0.44
N LEU A 295 -2.41 27.68 0.55
CA LEU A 295 -1.07 27.41 0.04
C LEU A 295 -0.15 27.00 1.19
N TYR A 296 0.33 25.76 1.20
CA TYR A 296 1.21 25.31 2.28
C TYR A 296 2.39 24.46 1.79
N SER A 297 3.43 24.40 2.60
CA SER A 297 4.77 23.95 2.23
C SER A 297 4.84 22.49 1.80
N TYR A 298 4.04 21.61 2.41
CA TYR A 298 3.97 20.20 2.00
C TYR A 298 3.60 20.07 0.53
N TYR A 299 2.42 20.59 0.17
CA TYR A 299 1.93 20.37 -1.19
C TYR A 299 2.70 21.18 -2.24
N ALA A 300 3.21 22.34 -1.87
CA ALA A 300 4.09 23.10 -2.78
C ALA A 300 5.29 22.26 -3.24
N GLY A 301 5.93 21.54 -2.31
CA GLY A 301 7.02 20.61 -2.64
C GLY A 301 6.57 19.42 -3.48
N VAL A 302 5.43 18.81 -3.14
CA VAL A 302 4.85 17.69 -3.91
C VAL A 302 4.50 18.12 -5.33
N TRP A 303 3.91 19.30 -5.49
CA TRP A 303 3.61 19.88 -6.80
C TRP A 303 4.87 20.04 -7.66
N LEU A 304 5.94 20.57 -7.11
CA LEU A 304 7.20 20.70 -7.83
C LEU A 304 7.75 19.35 -8.27
N THR A 305 7.62 18.32 -7.44
CA THR A 305 8.00 16.95 -7.80
C THR A 305 7.09 16.38 -8.90
N THR A 306 5.80 16.67 -8.86
CA THR A 306 4.84 16.27 -9.91
C THR A 306 5.23 16.87 -11.26
N LEU A 307 5.68 18.12 -11.28
CA LEU A 307 6.16 18.76 -12.51
C LEU A 307 7.44 18.12 -13.05
N LYS A 308 8.34 17.69 -12.16
CA LYS A 308 9.52 16.88 -12.57
C LYS A 308 9.11 15.55 -13.18
N ALA A 309 8.13 14.87 -12.58
CA ALA A 309 7.56 13.66 -13.14
C ALA A 309 6.93 13.92 -14.52
N TYR A 310 6.18 15.00 -14.66
CA TYR A 310 5.54 15.36 -15.92
C TYR A 310 6.57 15.68 -17.02
N GLU A 311 7.66 16.35 -16.68
CA GLU A 311 8.81 16.54 -17.58
C GLU A 311 9.43 15.21 -18.02
N ALA A 312 9.63 14.29 -17.07
CA ALA A 312 10.20 12.96 -17.36
C ALA A 312 9.29 12.16 -18.33
N ILE A 313 7.97 12.26 -18.18
CA ILE A 313 7.01 11.65 -19.12
C ILE A 313 7.20 12.24 -20.52
N GLY A 314 7.22 13.57 -20.64
CA GLY A 314 7.43 14.22 -21.94
C GLY A 314 8.68 13.71 -22.63
N LYS A 315 9.78 13.57 -21.89
CA LYS A 315 11.05 13.01 -22.41
C LYS A 315 10.88 11.54 -22.83
N ALA A 316 10.23 10.72 -22.02
CA ALA A 316 10.05 9.29 -22.27
C ALA A 316 9.23 9.00 -23.55
N ILE A 317 8.25 9.83 -23.84
CA ILE A 317 7.38 9.67 -25.03
C ILE A 317 7.78 10.56 -26.22
N GLY A 318 8.79 11.40 -26.07
CA GLY A 318 9.25 12.33 -27.11
C GLY A 318 8.31 13.53 -27.35
N ASP A 319 7.54 13.96 -26.34
CA ASP A 319 6.62 15.10 -26.43
C ASP A 319 7.27 16.36 -25.84
N GLU A 320 7.96 17.11 -26.71
CA GLU A 320 8.65 18.36 -26.35
C GLU A 320 7.69 19.44 -25.81
N SER A 321 6.41 19.38 -26.14
CA SER A 321 5.43 20.35 -25.64
C SER A 321 5.18 20.14 -24.13
N ILE A 322 5.08 18.88 -23.69
CA ILE A 322 4.98 18.52 -22.28
C ILE A 322 6.25 18.95 -21.53
N VAL A 323 7.42 18.67 -22.10
CA VAL A 323 8.72 19.04 -21.48
C VAL A 323 8.78 20.55 -21.21
N LYS A 324 8.51 21.37 -22.24
CA LYS A 324 8.53 22.83 -22.12
C LYS A 324 7.51 23.34 -21.10
N GLN A 325 6.28 22.82 -21.17
CA GLN A 325 5.21 23.19 -20.23
C GLN A 325 5.62 22.89 -18.79
N ALA A 326 6.11 21.70 -18.54
CA ALA A 326 6.54 21.27 -17.21
C ALA A 326 7.68 22.12 -16.65
N GLN A 327 8.71 22.39 -17.48
CA GLN A 327 9.85 23.24 -17.11
C GLN A 327 9.46 24.68 -16.79
N GLN A 328 8.61 25.28 -17.62
CA GLN A 328 8.13 26.64 -17.40
C GLN A 328 7.32 26.73 -16.12
N GLN A 329 6.38 25.80 -15.94
CA GLN A 329 5.56 25.74 -14.72
C GLN A 329 6.41 25.50 -13.48
N PHE A 330 7.39 24.59 -13.56
CA PHE A 330 8.30 24.31 -12.45
C PHE A 330 9.05 25.57 -12.02
N ALA A 331 9.67 26.29 -12.96
CA ALA A 331 10.42 27.51 -12.65
C ALA A 331 9.53 28.57 -11.98
N THR A 332 8.31 28.76 -12.49
CA THR A 332 7.36 29.72 -11.93
C THR A 332 6.87 29.31 -10.53
N SER A 333 6.50 28.04 -10.36
CA SER A 333 6.01 27.52 -9.08
C SER A 333 7.11 27.46 -8.03
N GLN A 334 8.34 27.12 -8.41
CA GLN A 334 9.50 27.13 -7.50
C GLN A 334 9.74 28.54 -6.97
N LYS A 335 9.78 29.53 -7.88
CA LYS A 335 9.92 30.92 -7.50
C LYS A 335 8.84 31.36 -6.52
N GLU A 336 7.57 31.04 -6.82
CA GLU A 336 6.45 31.36 -5.94
C GLU A 336 6.57 30.70 -4.57
N ALA A 337 6.93 29.41 -4.51
CA ALA A 337 7.11 28.69 -3.26
C ALA A 337 8.21 29.32 -2.39
N LEU A 338 9.32 29.75 -3.02
CA LEU A 338 10.41 30.42 -2.32
C LEU A 338 10.01 31.80 -1.82
N GLU A 339 9.31 32.60 -2.64
CA GLU A 339 8.88 33.96 -2.25
C GLU A 339 7.80 33.96 -1.16
N LYS A 340 6.83 33.02 -1.25
CA LYS A 340 5.69 33.01 -0.35
C LYS A 340 5.88 32.17 0.91
N LEU A 341 6.71 31.12 0.85
CA LEU A 341 6.81 30.15 1.94
C LEU A 341 8.18 30.18 2.65
N TRP A 342 9.28 30.50 1.95
CA TRP A 342 10.58 30.57 2.61
C TRP A 342 10.72 31.82 3.49
N ASN A 343 10.99 31.63 4.77
CA ASN A 343 11.10 32.74 5.74
C ASN A 343 12.55 33.11 6.12
N GLY A 344 13.53 32.52 5.40
CA GLY A 344 14.96 32.74 5.69
C GLY A 344 15.56 31.66 6.59
N ARG A 345 14.75 30.78 7.18
CA ARG A 345 15.21 29.73 8.10
C ARG A 345 14.58 28.37 7.79
N PHE A 346 13.30 28.32 7.46
CA PHE A 346 12.55 27.13 7.09
C PHE A 346 11.36 27.54 6.22
N PHE A 347 10.70 26.55 5.58
CA PHE A 347 9.45 26.84 4.89
C PHE A 347 8.35 27.02 5.92
N ALA A 348 7.75 28.20 5.97
CA ALA A 348 6.58 28.48 6.79
C ALA A 348 5.47 27.46 6.50
N TYR A 349 4.63 27.17 7.49
CA TYR A 349 3.56 26.21 7.33
C TYR A 349 2.73 26.50 6.07
N GLY A 350 2.29 27.74 5.92
CA GLY A 350 1.58 28.17 4.72
C GLY A 350 1.08 29.59 4.81
N CYS A 351 0.32 30.01 3.80
CA CYS A 351 -0.24 31.35 3.64
C CYS A 351 -1.50 31.31 2.76
N GLU A 352 -2.13 32.49 2.57
CA GLU A 352 -3.10 32.68 1.50
C GLU A 352 -2.40 32.62 0.12
N PRO A 353 -3.13 32.36 -0.97
CA PRO A 353 -2.55 32.28 -2.33
C PRO A 353 -1.84 33.57 -2.78
N ASP A 354 -2.23 34.72 -2.25
CA ASP A 354 -1.57 36.02 -2.50
C ASP A 354 -0.30 36.24 -1.63
N GLY A 355 0.04 35.28 -0.76
CA GLY A 355 1.18 35.35 0.15
C GLY A 355 0.85 36.04 1.49
N SER A 356 -0.35 36.58 1.66
CA SER A 356 -0.78 37.16 2.94
C SER A 356 -1.01 36.12 4.01
N LYS A 357 -1.12 36.52 5.26
CA LYS A 357 -1.35 35.69 6.44
C LYS A 357 -0.35 34.52 6.59
N ARG A 358 0.90 34.72 6.20
CA ARG A 358 1.93 33.69 6.31
C ARG A 358 2.18 33.30 7.76
N LEU A 359 2.20 32.00 8.03
CA LEU A 359 2.43 31.41 9.34
C LEU A 359 3.94 31.22 9.60
N ASP A 360 4.68 32.32 9.74
CA ASP A 360 6.14 32.33 9.82
C ASP A 360 6.73 31.58 11.01
N ASN A 361 5.97 31.46 12.10
CA ASN A 361 6.42 30.82 13.34
C ASN A 361 5.97 29.36 13.47
N VAL A 362 5.31 28.82 12.45
CA VAL A 362 4.81 27.44 12.44
C VAL A 362 5.59 26.64 11.41
N LEU A 363 6.24 25.59 11.88
CA LEU A 363 6.93 24.61 11.04
C LEU A 363 6.05 23.38 10.85
N PHE A 364 5.87 22.97 9.61
CA PHE A 364 5.19 21.72 9.27
C PHE A 364 6.21 20.63 8.98
N THR A 365 6.06 19.47 9.63
CA THR A 365 7.03 18.36 9.51
C THR A 365 7.18 17.83 8.08
N GLY A 366 6.13 17.93 7.27
CA GLY A 366 6.11 17.53 5.86
C GLY A 366 6.66 18.58 4.87
N GLN A 367 7.21 19.71 5.32
CA GLN A 367 7.66 20.81 4.45
C GLN A 367 8.64 20.41 3.33
N LEU A 368 9.42 19.36 3.54
CA LEU A 368 10.40 18.85 2.57
C LEU A 368 9.99 17.50 1.93
N ALA A 369 8.74 17.07 2.05
CA ALA A 369 8.28 15.82 1.47
C ALA A 369 8.52 15.77 -0.04
N GLY A 370 8.23 16.83 -0.78
CA GLY A 370 8.51 16.90 -2.22
C GLY A 370 9.99 16.84 -2.55
N GLN A 371 10.84 17.52 -1.77
CA GLN A 371 12.30 17.44 -1.92
C GLN A 371 12.80 16.00 -1.73
N PHE A 372 12.29 15.32 -0.71
CA PHE A 372 12.61 13.91 -0.46
C PHE A 372 12.14 13.02 -1.63
N LEU A 373 10.88 13.16 -2.06
CA LEU A 373 10.32 12.36 -3.16
C LEU A 373 11.08 12.56 -4.47
N SER A 374 11.40 13.80 -4.84
CA SER A 374 12.15 14.10 -6.05
C SER A 374 13.56 13.47 -6.05
N ARG A 375 14.24 13.52 -4.91
CA ARG A 375 15.53 12.85 -4.74
C ARG A 375 15.41 11.33 -4.73
N TYR A 376 14.41 10.79 -4.04
CA TYR A 376 14.14 9.35 -4.06
C TYR A 376 13.89 8.84 -5.49
N CYS A 377 13.19 9.62 -6.30
CA CYS A 377 12.97 9.30 -7.71
C CYS A 377 14.20 9.55 -8.63
N GLY A 378 15.25 10.18 -8.11
CA GLY A 378 16.44 10.50 -8.91
C GLY A 378 16.32 11.73 -9.81
N TRP A 379 15.29 12.56 -9.60
CA TRP A 379 15.02 13.76 -10.42
C TRP A 379 15.72 15.01 -9.92
N GLY A 380 16.57 14.87 -8.90
CA GLY A 380 17.32 15.99 -8.31
C GLY A 380 16.48 16.83 -7.35
N ASP A 381 16.94 18.05 -7.13
CA ASP A 381 16.35 18.94 -6.14
C ASP A 381 15.17 19.74 -6.69
N VAL A 382 14.16 19.93 -5.86
CA VAL A 382 13.03 20.85 -6.14
C VAL A 382 13.26 22.21 -5.48
N TYR A 383 14.10 22.28 -4.46
CA TYR A 383 14.54 23.51 -3.82
C TYR A 383 16.06 23.66 -3.85
N PRO A 384 16.60 24.90 -3.88
CA PRO A 384 18.04 25.13 -3.80
C PRO A 384 18.65 24.50 -2.54
N MET A 385 19.81 23.84 -2.69
CA MET A 385 20.42 23.06 -1.61
C MET A 385 21.01 23.89 -0.48
N ASP A 386 21.31 25.14 -0.71
CA ASP A 386 21.78 26.08 0.29
C ASP A 386 20.71 26.43 1.32
N ILE A 387 19.44 26.30 0.95
CA ILE A 387 18.31 26.53 1.87
C ILE A 387 17.72 25.24 2.46
N VAL A 388 18.05 24.07 1.92
CA VAL A 388 17.55 22.77 2.43
C VAL A 388 18.48 22.17 3.49
N LYS A 389 19.70 22.60 3.59
CA LYS A 389 20.70 22.20 4.61
C LYS A 389 20.40 22.81 6.00
#